data_737c7e9e3c443028f28272d32c81f29b
#
_entry.id   737c7e9e3c443028f28272d32c81f29b
#
_cell.length_a   1.000
_cell.length_b   1.000
_cell.length_c   1.000
_cell.angle_alpha   90.00
_cell.angle_beta   90.00
_cell.angle_gamma   90.00
#
_symmetry.space_group_name_H-M   'P 1'
#
loop_
_entity.id
_entity.type
_entity.pdbx_description
1 polymer ?
#
loop_
_entity_poly.entity_id
_entity_poly.type
_entity_poly.pdbx_seq_one_letter_code
_entity_poly.pdbx_strand_id
1 'polypeptide(L)'
;MGSKADFLASLPEQIRSPNNCWAEKLPGVPYNYGYRPSLAAGASFIVLFAFALIYHLTLSMRKKRWVSVALSYGAFVELIGWVGRTWGSQCPYNQHAYLMQIVTLIIGPVFVTAALYILLGQLIQIFGPESSMLSSRMYTIIFLTCDWVTLIIQAIGAAMAASAQRTRKNPTPGTNTMIAGIVFQLATMAVFAGLAVDFLRRISKSASSARSIGDVDGGSVPKQYYSVLTALFISLVCIVARNLFRVVELAEGWTGHLMLHERYFVALDGLLMVLAVWIFIVLDPARLVDENRDLFTRPADVERVIHKGSLEVEEAEHGGRGSYGAKEYSASQQAY
;
A
#
# COMPACT_ATOMS: atom_id res chain seq x y z
N MET A 1 15.13 -49.92 12.60
CA MET A 1 14.63 -48.54 12.42
C MET A 1 13.95 -48.50 11.05
N GLY A 2 12.61 -48.61 11.02
CA GLY A 2 11.85 -48.57 9.77
C GLY A 2 12.05 -47.20 9.07
N SER A 3 12.15 -47.25 7.77
CA SER A 3 12.28 -46.05 6.93
C SER A 3 11.09 -45.10 7.20
N LYS A 4 11.35 -43.79 7.17
CA LYS A 4 10.22 -42.80 7.23
C LYS A 4 9.19 -43.02 6.12
N ALA A 5 9.58 -43.69 5.03
CA ALA A 5 8.69 -44.15 3.95
C ALA A 5 7.71 -45.20 4.44
N ASP A 6 8.18 -46.18 5.23
CA ASP A 6 7.32 -47.20 5.81
C ASP A 6 6.34 -46.64 6.82
N PHE A 7 6.76 -45.62 7.60
CA PHE A 7 5.85 -44.93 8.50
C PHE A 7 4.76 -44.14 7.74
N LEU A 8 5.10 -43.44 6.65
CA LEU A 8 4.10 -42.75 5.82
C LEU A 8 3.22 -43.73 5.04
N ALA A 9 3.73 -44.90 4.67
CA ALA A 9 2.94 -45.98 4.07
C ALA A 9 1.98 -46.60 5.08
N SER A 10 2.29 -46.56 6.38
CA SER A 10 1.44 -47.05 7.46
C SER A 10 0.32 -46.04 7.85
N LEU A 11 0.40 -44.80 7.41
CA LEU A 11 -0.65 -43.81 7.67
C LEU A 11 -1.90 -44.11 6.83
N PRO A 12 -3.11 -43.89 7.39
CA PRO A 12 -4.35 -44.03 6.65
C PRO A 12 -4.32 -43.27 5.33
N GLU A 13 -4.88 -43.84 4.28
CA GLU A 13 -4.89 -43.24 2.93
C GLU A 13 -5.54 -41.83 2.94
N GLN A 14 -6.50 -41.62 3.83
CA GLN A 14 -7.15 -40.34 4.07
C GLN A 14 -6.17 -39.23 4.46
N ILE A 15 -5.04 -39.54 5.10
CA ILE A 15 -4.02 -38.57 5.53
C ILE A 15 -2.98 -38.32 4.46
N ARG A 16 -2.76 -39.27 3.57
CA ARG A 16 -1.84 -39.16 2.44
C ARG A 16 -2.36 -38.27 1.31
N SER A 17 -3.68 -38.07 1.25
CA SER A 17 -4.30 -37.17 0.29
C SER A 17 -3.97 -35.72 0.59
N PRO A 18 -3.62 -34.87 -0.39
CA PRO A 18 -3.43 -33.44 -0.20
C PRO A 18 -4.71 -32.69 0.27
N ASN A 19 -5.87 -33.30 0.06
CA ASN A 19 -7.19 -32.78 0.47
C ASN A 19 -7.65 -33.34 1.82
N ASN A 20 -6.73 -33.93 2.62
CA ASN A 20 -7.10 -34.50 3.91
C ASN A 20 -7.70 -33.46 4.87
N CYS A 21 -8.64 -33.89 5.68
CA CYS A 21 -9.21 -33.10 6.77
C CYS A 21 -9.18 -33.95 8.05
N TRP A 22 -8.01 -34.00 8.67
CA TRP A 22 -7.80 -34.71 9.92
C TRP A 22 -7.42 -33.72 11.01
N ALA A 23 -8.24 -33.62 12.07
CA ALA A 23 -8.08 -32.61 13.11
C ALA A 23 -7.21 -33.06 14.29
N GLU A 24 -7.10 -34.38 14.52
CA GLU A 24 -6.34 -34.92 15.64
C GLU A 24 -4.85 -34.95 15.36
N LYS A 25 -4.04 -34.70 16.41
CA LYS A 25 -2.58 -34.74 16.30
C LYS A 25 -2.10 -36.19 16.16
N LEU A 26 -1.40 -36.45 15.05
CA LEU A 26 -0.79 -37.76 14.84
C LEU A 26 0.56 -37.85 15.55
N PRO A 27 0.84 -38.96 16.24
CA PRO A 27 2.15 -39.18 16.87
C PRO A 27 3.26 -39.15 15.84
N GLY A 28 4.28 -38.30 16.04
CA GLY A 28 5.44 -38.20 15.15
C GLY A 28 5.25 -37.41 13.86
N VAL A 29 4.05 -36.88 13.57
CA VAL A 29 3.78 -36.03 12.41
C VAL A 29 3.44 -34.59 12.88
N PRO A 30 4.28 -33.61 12.60
CA PRO A 30 3.96 -32.21 12.93
C PRO A 30 2.84 -31.67 12.02
N TYR A 31 2.05 -30.75 12.51
CA TYR A 31 1.11 -29.98 11.68
C TYR A 31 1.90 -29.12 10.66
N ASN A 32 1.24 -28.77 9.55
CA ASN A 32 1.85 -27.89 8.53
C ASN A 32 2.28 -26.53 9.10
N TYR A 33 1.59 -26.04 10.13
CA TYR A 33 1.88 -24.78 10.82
C TYR A 33 2.81 -24.95 12.05
N GLY A 34 3.19 -26.20 12.40
CA GLY A 34 3.86 -26.51 13.68
C GLY A 34 2.91 -26.50 14.89
N TYR A 35 1.78 -25.83 14.82
CA TYR A 35 0.70 -25.74 15.80
C TYR A 35 -0.68 -25.77 15.10
N ARG A 36 -1.75 -25.90 15.86
CA ARG A 36 -3.13 -25.80 15.34
C ARG A 36 -3.55 -24.33 15.35
N PRO A 37 -3.86 -23.70 14.19
CA PRO A 37 -4.32 -22.30 14.15
C PRO A 37 -5.61 -22.09 14.94
N SER A 38 -5.75 -20.91 15.56
CA SER A 38 -6.95 -20.51 16.29
C SER A 38 -8.09 -20.19 15.33
N LEU A 39 -9.22 -20.87 15.51
CA LEU A 39 -10.45 -20.59 14.77
C LEU A 39 -10.96 -19.17 15.05
N ALA A 40 -10.90 -18.75 16.32
CA ALA A 40 -11.38 -17.44 16.75
C ALA A 40 -10.56 -16.30 16.08
N ALA A 41 -9.23 -16.42 16.06
CA ALA A 41 -8.39 -15.46 15.36
C ALA A 41 -8.74 -15.42 13.86
N GLY A 42 -8.81 -16.58 13.20
CA GLY A 42 -9.17 -16.66 11.79
C GLY A 42 -10.51 -16.00 11.48
N ALA A 43 -11.55 -16.32 12.23
CA ALA A 43 -12.88 -15.74 12.05
C ALA A 43 -12.91 -14.22 12.28
N SER A 44 -12.19 -13.72 13.29
CA SER A 44 -12.12 -12.28 13.57
C SER A 44 -11.50 -11.52 12.41
N PHE A 45 -10.39 -12.00 11.85
CA PHE A 45 -9.73 -11.34 10.71
C PHE A 45 -10.58 -11.45 9.43
N ILE A 46 -11.29 -12.55 9.21
CA ILE A 46 -12.25 -12.67 8.10
C ILE A 46 -13.29 -11.54 8.18
N VAL A 47 -13.88 -11.30 9.34
CA VAL A 47 -14.88 -10.24 9.54
C VAL A 47 -14.26 -8.86 9.29
N LEU A 48 -13.07 -8.60 9.83
CA LEU A 48 -12.40 -7.31 9.66
C LEU A 48 -12.04 -7.02 8.20
N PHE A 49 -11.49 -7.99 7.47
CA PHE A 49 -11.15 -7.80 6.06
C PHE A 49 -12.37 -7.81 5.15
N ALA A 50 -13.42 -8.57 5.47
CA ALA A 50 -14.69 -8.53 4.73
C ALA A 50 -15.35 -7.14 4.85
N PHE A 51 -15.38 -6.55 6.05
CA PHE A 51 -15.87 -5.19 6.25
C PHE A 51 -15.05 -4.17 5.44
N ALA A 52 -13.72 -4.23 5.53
CA ALA A 52 -12.82 -3.36 4.78
C ALA A 52 -13.02 -3.51 3.26
N LEU A 53 -13.16 -4.74 2.77
CA LEU A 53 -13.44 -5.03 1.37
C LEU A 53 -14.75 -4.37 0.91
N ILE A 54 -15.85 -4.59 1.64
CA ILE A 54 -17.18 -4.02 1.29
C ILE A 54 -17.09 -2.49 1.28
N TYR A 55 -16.45 -1.88 2.27
CA TYR A 55 -16.30 -0.43 2.36
C TYR A 55 -15.53 0.13 1.16
N HIS A 56 -14.31 -0.37 0.90
CA HIS A 56 -13.48 0.13 -0.19
C HIS A 56 -14.06 -0.20 -1.57
N LEU A 57 -14.71 -1.35 -1.73
CA LEU A 57 -15.37 -1.72 -2.97
C LEU A 57 -16.55 -0.78 -3.27
N THR A 58 -17.36 -0.44 -2.28
CA THR A 58 -18.47 0.52 -2.47
C THR A 58 -17.97 1.92 -2.83
N LEU A 59 -16.87 2.37 -2.22
CA LEU A 59 -16.24 3.65 -2.59
C LEU A 59 -15.65 3.61 -4.00
N SER A 60 -15.00 2.51 -4.36
CA SER A 60 -14.43 2.29 -5.69
C SER A 60 -15.51 2.35 -6.77
N MET A 61 -16.64 1.66 -6.57
CA MET A 61 -17.74 1.60 -7.54
C MET A 61 -18.49 2.93 -7.67
N ARG A 62 -18.78 3.59 -6.53
CA ARG A 62 -19.57 4.84 -6.52
C ARG A 62 -18.77 6.05 -6.97
N LYS A 63 -17.50 6.14 -6.62
CA LYS A 63 -16.68 7.35 -6.81
C LYS A 63 -15.47 7.15 -7.72
N LYS A 64 -15.31 5.96 -8.32
CA LYS A 64 -14.20 5.60 -9.25
C LYS A 64 -12.80 5.94 -8.70
N ARG A 65 -12.58 5.71 -7.40
CA ARG A 65 -11.34 6.05 -6.70
C ARG A 65 -10.31 4.94 -6.84
N TRP A 66 -9.23 5.18 -7.55
CA TRP A 66 -8.16 4.20 -7.78
C TRP A 66 -7.48 3.70 -6.48
N VAL A 67 -7.31 4.57 -5.49
CA VAL A 67 -6.80 4.17 -4.16
C VAL A 67 -7.72 3.14 -3.52
N SER A 68 -9.03 3.37 -3.55
CA SER A 68 -10.02 2.42 -2.99
C SER A 68 -10.08 1.12 -3.79
N VAL A 69 -9.83 1.16 -5.12
CA VAL A 69 -9.69 -0.06 -5.95
C VAL A 69 -8.54 -0.91 -5.44
N ALA A 70 -7.36 -0.33 -5.28
CA ALA A 70 -6.18 -1.06 -4.81
C ALA A 70 -6.38 -1.61 -3.39
N LEU A 71 -6.95 -0.82 -2.46
CA LEU A 71 -7.27 -1.26 -1.10
C LEU A 71 -8.30 -2.39 -1.07
N SER A 72 -9.32 -2.36 -1.96
CA SER A 72 -10.30 -3.44 -2.04
C SER A 72 -9.68 -4.76 -2.51
N TYR A 73 -8.76 -4.71 -3.50
CA TYR A 73 -8.01 -5.90 -3.91
C TYR A 73 -7.10 -6.42 -2.79
N GLY A 74 -6.41 -5.53 -2.06
CA GLY A 74 -5.61 -5.91 -0.90
C GLY A 74 -6.46 -6.61 0.17
N ALA A 75 -7.58 -6.01 0.57
CA ALA A 75 -8.49 -6.58 1.54
C ALA A 75 -9.10 -7.92 1.06
N PHE A 76 -9.39 -8.07 -0.23
CA PHE A 76 -9.89 -9.31 -0.80
C PHE A 76 -8.87 -10.44 -0.73
N VAL A 77 -7.62 -10.17 -1.08
CA VAL A 77 -6.54 -11.16 -1.04
C VAL A 77 -6.21 -11.56 0.40
N GLU A 78 -6.18 -10.60 1.33
CA GLU A 78 -6.03 -10.86 2.76
C GLU A 78 -7.19 -11.72 3.30
N LEU A 79 -8.43 -11.42 2.92
CA LEU A 79 -9.62 -12.21 3.27
C LEU A 79 -9.46 -13.67 2.85
N ILE A 80 -9.02 -13.95 1.61
CA ILE A 80 -8.75 -15.31 1.13
C ILE A 80 -7.69 -16.00 1.99
N GLY A 81 -6.63 -15.28 2.37
CA GLY A 81 -5.57 -15.80 3.24
C GLY A 81 -6.09 -16.24 4.62
N TRP A 82 -6.93 -15.41 5.24
CA TRP A 82 -7.53 -15.72 6.54
C TRP A 82 -8.61 -16.83 6.45
N VAL A 83 -9.31 -16.94 5.31
CA VAL A 83 -10.17 -18.10 5.01
C VAL A 83 -9.32 -19.38 4.94
N GLY A 84 -8.18 -19.35 4.26
CA GLY A 84 -7.23 -20.47 4.22
C GLY A 84 -6.73 -20.86 5.61
N ARG A 85 -6.43 -19.88 6.46
CA ARG A 85 -6.03 -20.12 7.85
C ARG A 85 -7.15 -20.73 8.70
N THR A 86 -8.36 -20.24 8.54
CA THR A 86 -9.54 -20.79 9.21
C THR A 86 -9.82 -22.22 8.76
N TRP A 87 -9.68 -22.50 7.48
CA TRP A 87 -9.75 -23.88 6.96
C TRP A 87 -8.63 -24.73 7.58
N GLY A 88 -7.39 -24.26 7.65
CA GLY A 88 -6.28 -24.93 8.30
C GLY A 88 -6.49 -25.19 9.80
N SER A 89 -7.31 -24.42 10.50
CA SER A 89 -7.65 -24.67 11.90
C SER A 89 -8.52 -25.92 12.07
N GLN A 90 -9.35 -26.26 11.08
CA GLN A 90 -10.19 -27.47 11.06
C GLN A 90 -9.42 -28.66 10.47
N CYS A 91 -8.60 -28.42 9.45
CA CYS A 91 -7.84 -29.43 8.71
C CYS A 91 -6.32 -29.11 8.74
N PRO A 92 -5.61 -29.28 9.90
CA PRO A 92 -4.25 -28.79 10.07
C PRO A 92 -3.19 -29.46 9.18
N TYR A 93 -3.50 -30.62 8.62
CA TYR A 93 -2.64 -31.35 7.67
C TYR A 93 -2.97 -31.03 6.20
N ASN A 94 -4.01 -30.22 5.94
CA ASN A 94 -4.37 -29.86 4.57
C ASN A 94 -3.38 -28.90 3.97
N GLN A 95 -2.70 -29.34 2.92
CA GLN A 95 -1.66 -28.57 2.26
C GLN A 95 -2.23 -27.42 1.42
N HIS A 96 -3.41 -27.59 0.82
CA HIS A 96 -4.04 -26.53 0.04
C HIS A 96 -4.44 -25.35 0.91
N ALA A 97 -5.00 -25.60 2.11
CA ALA A 97 -5.31 -24.55 3.07
C ALA A 97 -4.05 -23.76 3.50
N TYR A 98 -2.97 -24.49 3.77
CA TYR A 98 -1.68 -23.89 4.11
C TYR A 98 -1.08 -23.04 2.99
N LEU A 99 -1.04 -23.58 1.75
CA LEU A 99 -0.53 -22.86 0.59
C LEU A 99 -1.40 -21.64 0.24
N MET A 100 -2.72 -21.77 0.30
CA MET A 100 -3.66 -20.68 0.09
C MET A 100 -3.35 -19.52 1.03
N GLN A 101 -3.18 -19.78 2.33
CA GLN A 101 -2.81 -18.76 3.29
C GLN A 101 -1.48 -18.11 2.94
N ILE A 102 -0.40 -18.88 2.78
CA ILE A 102 0.95 -18.31 2.57
C ILE A 102 0.98 -17.45 1.31
N VAL A 103 0.48 -17.95 0.19
CA VAL A 103 0.54 -17.25 -1.08
C VAL A 103 -0.25 -15.95 -1.04
N THR A 104 -1.48 -15.98 -0.53
CA THR A 104 -2.33 -14.78 -0.53
C THR A 104 -1.84 -13.73 0.46
N LEU A 105 -1.36 -14.12 1.65
CA LEU A 105 -0.80 -13.17 2.61
C LEU A 105 0.54 -12.56 2.16
N ILE A 106 1.26 -13.18 1.23
CA ILE A 106 2.43 -12.55 0.57
C ILE A 106 1.98 -11.50 -0.45
N ILE A 107 0.91 -11.77 -1.19
CA ILE A 107 0.42 -10.91 -2.28
C ILE A 107 -0.38 -9.71 -1.75
N GLY A 108 -1.17 -9.89 -0.68
CA GLY A 108 -2.06 -8.85 -0.13
C GLY A 108 -1.42 -7.48 0.09
N PRO A 109 -0.28 -7.40 0.79
CA PRO A 109 0.40 -6.14 1.08
C PRO A 109 0.80 -5.34 -0.15
N VAL A 110 1.11 -6.00 -1.28
CA VAL A 110 1.50 -5.31 -2.51
C VAL A 110 0.37 -4.45 -3.08
N PHE A 111 -0.88 -4.87 -2.93
CA PHE A 111 -2.01 -4.03 -3.32
C PHE A 111 -2.20 -2.83 -2.37
N VAL A 112 -1.88 -3.00 -1.09
CA VAL A 112 -1.94 -1.89 -0.13
C VAL A 112 -0.81 -0.90 -0.41
N THR A 113 0.43 -1.35 -0.72
CA THR A 113 1.52 -0.46 -1.14
C THR A 113 1.20 0.26 -2.46
N ALA A 114 0.57 -0.42 -3.42
CA ALA A 114 0.10 0.21 -4.65
C ALA A 114 -0.87 1.37 -4.37
N ALA A 115 -1.77 1.23 -3.38
CA ALA A 115 -2.65 2.31 -2.94
C ALA A 115 -1.85 3.51 -2.39
N LEU A 116 -0.76 3.28 -1.64
CA LEU A 116 0.12 4.34 -1.14
C LEU A 116 0.84 5.07 -2.27
N TYR A 117 1.32 4.36 -3.29
CA TYR A 117 1.99 4.96 -4.45
C TYR A 117 1.02 5.85 -5.26
N ILE A 118 -0.21 5.35 -5.48
CA ILE A 118 -1.26 6.13 -6.16
C ILE A 118 -1.62 7.36 -5.34
N LEU A 119 -1.79 7.21 -4.01
CA LEU A 119 -2.15 8.32 -3.12
C LEU A 119 -1.06 9.41 -3.11
N LEU A 120 0.21 9.04 -2.96
CA LEU A 120 1.31 10.00 -3.03
C LEU A 120 1.37 10.68 -4.40
N GLY A 121 1.18 9.91 -5.48
CA GLY A 121 1.11 10.46 -6.83
C GLY A 121 -0.02 11.48 -7.01
N GLN A 122 -1.18 11.26 -6.40
CA GLN A 122 -2.29 12.22 -6.41
C GLN A 122 -1.96 13.48 -5.61
N LEU A 123 -1.31 13.34 -4.46
CA LEU A 123 -0.84 14.48 -3.67
C LEU A 123 0.16 15.34 -4.44
N ILE A 124 1.09 14.73 -5.17
CA ILE A 124 2.05 15.46 -6.01
C ILE A 124 1.33 16.26 -7.12
N GLN A 125 0.26 15.71 -7.70
CA GLN A 125 -0.53 16.44 -8.69
C GLN A 125 -1.25 17.65 -8.09
N ILE A 126 -1.72 17.56 -6.85
CA ILE A 126 -2.40 18.63 -6.14
C ILE A 126 -1.43 19.76 -5.74
N PHE A 127 -0.27 19.41 -5.21
CA PHE A 127 0.72 20.40 -4.73
C PHE A 127 1.66 20.93 -5.82
N GLY A 128 1.55 20.42 -7.04
CA GLY A 128 2.38 20.78 -8.17
C GLY A 128 3.63 19.91 -8.35
N PRO A 129 4.08 19.74 -9.60
CA PRO A 129 5.21 18.87 -9.94
C PRO A 129 6.54 19.35 -9.33
N GLU A 130 6.69 20.62 -8.99
CA GLU A 130 7.89 21.19 -8.35
C GLU A 130 8.09 20.73 -6.91
N SER A 131 7.03 20.23 -6.27
CA SER A 131 7.08 19.71 -4.89
C SER A 131 7.74 18.33 -4.77
N SER A 132 8.07 17.66 -5.87
CA SER A 132 8.61 16.29 -5.87
C SER A 132 9.78 16.13 -6.85
N MET A 133 10.70 15.19 -6.54
CA MET A 133 11.81 14.81 -7.41
C MET A 133 11.39 13.98 -8.63
N LEU A 134 10.32 13.20 -8.49
CA LEU A 134 9.78 12.37 -9.57
C LEU A 134 8.36 12.83 -9.94
N SER A 135 7.97 12.60 -11.20
CA SER A 135 6.60 12.83 -11.63
C SER A 135 5.64 11.81 -11.00
N SER A 136 4.39 12.21 -10.77
CA SER A 136 3.35 11.38 -10.16
C SER A 136 3.21 9.99 -10.80
N ARG A 137 3.29 9.89 -12.13
CA ARG A 137 3.20 8.62 -12.87
C ARG A 137 4.41 7.72 -12.63
N MET A 138 5.60 8.29 -12.53
CA MET A 138 6.84 7.55 -12.31
C MET A 138 6.85 6.86 -10.95
N TYR A 139 6.31 7.48 -9.90
CA TYR A 139 6.14 6.82 -8.60
C TYR A 139 5.39 5.50 -8.73
N THR A 140 4.20 5.55 -9.33
CA THR A 140 3.37 4.34 -9.46
C THR A 140 4.05 3.28 -10.34
N ILE A 141 4.61 3.67 -11.48
CA ILE A 141 5.22 2.70 -12.42
C ILE A 141 6.44 2.04 -11.81
N ILE A 142 7.40 2.82 -11.29
CA ILE A 142 8.67 2.27 -10.79
C ILE A 142 8.42 1.36 -9.58
N PHE A 143 7.71 1.87 -8.56
CA PHE A 143 7.53 1.09 -7.33
C PHE A 143 6.61 -0.11 -7.54
N LEU A 144 5.55 0.00 -8.34
CA LEU A 144 4.71 -1.13 -8.67
C LEU A 144 5.47 -2.20 -9.46
N THR A 145 6.34 -1.83 -10.40
CA THR A 145 7.18 -2.77 -11.14
C THR A 145 8.16 -3.47 -10.20
N CYS A 146 8.80 -2.74 -9.27
CA CYS A 146 9.66 -3.34 -8.25
C CYS A 146 8.89 -4.34 -7.39
N ASP A 147 7.69 -4.01 -6.93
CA ASP A 147 6.85 -4.92 -6.13
C ASP A 147 6.46 -6.17 -6.92
N TRP A 148 6.13 -6.06 -8.21
CA TRP A 148 5.88 -7.21 -9.07
C TRP A 148 7.10 -8.13 -9.20
N VAL A 149 8.30 -7.55 -9.39
CA VAL A 149 9.56 -8.33 -9.45
C VAL A 149 9.79 -9.06 -8.13
N THR A 150 9.58 -8.39 -6.99
CA THR A 150 9.75 -9.04 -5.68
C THR A 150 8.76 -10.17 -5.46
N LEU A 151 7.49 -10.01 -5.88
CA LEU A 151 6.49 -11.07 -5.81
C LEU A 151 6.91 -12.30 -6.62
N ILE A 152 7.45 -12.12 -7.83
CA ILE A 152 7.93 -13.23 -8.66
C ILE A 152 9.07 -13.96 -7.93
N ILE A 153 10.05 -13.24 -7.39
CA ILE A 153 11.16 -13.82 -6.64
C ILE A 153 10.65 -14.61 -5.43
N GLN A 154 9.72 -14.03 -4.66
CA GLN A 154 9.11 -14.67 -3.49
C GLN A 154 8.30 -15.91 -3.88
N ALA A 155 7.53 -15.87 -4.97
CA ALA A 155 6.75 -17.00 -5.46
C ALA A 155 7.64 -18.17 -5.90
N ILE A 156 8.75 -17.89 -6.60
CA ILE A 156 9.75 -18.89 -6.98
C ILE A 156 10.35 -19.50 -5.71
N GLY A 157 10.77 -18.69 -4.75
CA GLY A 157 11.33 -19.15 -3.48
C GLY A 157 10.35 -20.03 -2.69
N ALA A 158 9.08 -19.63 -2.61
CA ALA A 158 8.02 -20.40 -1.95
C ALA A 158 7.77 -21.75 -2.63
N ALA A 159 7.72 -21.78 -3.96
CA ALA A 159 7.57 -23.02 -4.74
C ALA A 159 8.75 -23.96 -4.54
N MET A 160 9.99 -23.43 -4.53
CA MET A 160 11.19 -24.22 -4.25
C MET A 160 11.17 -24.79 -2.83
N ALA A 161 10.84 -24.00 -1.81
CA ALA A 161 10.76 -24.45 -0.43
C ALA A 161 9.67 -25.52 -0.25
N ALA A 162 8.49 -25.32 -0.81
CA ALA A 162 7.39 -26.29 -0.76
C ALA A 162 7.74 -27.61 -1.46
N SER A 163 8.40 -27.54 -2.63
CA SER A 163 8.88 -28.71 -3.36
C SER A 163 9.95 -29.48 -2.59
N ALA A 164 10.89 -28.77 -1.97
CA ALA A 164 11.95 -29.37 -1.16
C ALA A 164 11.36 -30.08 0.09
N GLN A 165 10.36 -29.49 0.75
CA GLN A 165 9.66 -30.14 1.87
C GLN A 165 8.97 -31.44 1.44
N ARG A 166 8.31 -31.47 0.27
CA ARG A 166 7.65 -32.68 -0.27
C ARG A 166 8.67 -33.78 -0.58
N THR A 167 9.81 -33.42 -1.17
CA THR A 167 10.86 -34.38 -1.56
C THR A 167 11.85 -34.65 -0.43
N ARG A 168 11.62 -34.12 0.79
CA ARG A 168 12.53 -34.21 1.96
C ARG A 168 13.95 -33.72 1.68
N LYS A 169 14.08 -32.79 0.77
CA LYS A 169 15.33 -32.06 0.50
C LYS A 169 15.42 -30.85 1.41
N ASN A 170 16.58 -30.20 1.43
CA ASN A 170 16.79 -28.99 2.20
C ASN A 170 15.97 -27.83 1.62
N PRO A 171 15.03 -27.21 2.37
CA PRO A 171 14.23 -26.07 1.90
C PRO A 171 14.97 -24.73 1.93
N THR A 172 16.18 -24.68 2.52
CA THR A 172 16.96 -23.44 2.72
C THR A 172 17.17 -22.63 1.44
N PRO A 173 17.48 -23.20 0.26
CA PRO A 173 17.64 -22.39 -0.95
C PRO A 173 16.37 -21.64 -1.33
N GLY A 174 15.20 -22.29 -1.22
CA GLY A 174 13.91 -21.64 -1.48
C GLY A 174 13.60 -20.56 -0.45
N THR A 175 13.86 -20.82 0.82
CA THR A 175 13.67 -19.84 1.90
C THR A 175 14.57 -18.62 1.71
N ASN A 176 15.85 -18.81 1.37
CA ASN A 176 16.76 -17.70 1.09
C ASN A 176 16.31 -16.85 -0.11
N THR A 177 15.75 -17.48 -1.14
CA THR A 177 15.17 -16.78 -2.29
C THR A 177 13.96 -15.94 -1.86
N MET A 178 13.08 -16.45 -0.99
CA MET A 178 11.98 -15.67 -0.41
C MET A 178 12.49 -14.47 0.39
N ILE A 179 13.48 -14.69 1.26
CA ILE A 179 14.08 -13.62 2.07
C ILE A 179 14.70 -12.56 1.16
N ALA A 180 15.43 -12.93 0.12
CA ALA A 180 16.00 -11.99 -0.84
C ALA A 180 14.92 -11.12 -1.50
N GLY A 181 13.78 -11.71 -1.88
CA GLY A 181 12.63 -10.97 -2.41
C GLY A 181 12.07 -9.97 -1.41
N ILE A 182 11.87 -10.36 -0.13
CA ILE A 182 11.33 -9.46 0.90
C ILE A 182 12.33 -8.35 1.25
N VAL A 183 13.64 -8.64 1.32
CA VAL A 183 14.68 -7.63 1.57
C VAL A 183 14.73 -6.62 0.43
N PHE A 184 14.61 -7.06 -0.83
CA PHE A 184 14.53 -6.14 -1.97
C PHE A 184 13.27 -5.26 -1.88
N GLN A 185 12.11 -5.82 -1.51
CA GLN A 185 10.89 -5.08 -1.27
C GLN A 185 11.06 -4.03 -0.15
N LEU A 186 11.70 -4.40 0.97
CA LEU A 186 12.01 -3.45 2.04
C LEU A 186 12.90 -2.31 1.57
N ALA A 187 13.91 -2.60 0.76
CA ALA A 187 14.80 -1.57 0.20
C ALA A 187 14.02 -0.59 -0.69
N THR A 188 13.15 -1.08 -1.57
CA THR A 188 12.30 -0.23 -2.42
C THR A 188 11.31 0.61 -1.60
N MET A 189 10.74 0.04 -0.54
CA MET A 189 9.87 0.77 0.40
C MET A 189 10.63 1.84 1.19
N ALA A 190 11.88 1.58 1.58
CA ALA A 190 12.72 2.58 2.25
C ALA A 190 13.02 3.78 1.32
N VAL A 191 13.29 3.52 0.05
CA VAL A 191 13.44 4.58 -0.96
C VAL A 191 12.14 5.36 -1.11
N PHE A 192 11.00 4.68 -1.24
CA PHE A 192 9.68 5.34 -1.30
C PHE A 192 9.40 6.20 -0.06
N ALA A 193 9.69 5.68 1.14
CA ALA A 193 9.54 6.43 2.38
C ALA A 193 10.42 7.70 2.41
N GLY A 194 11.68 7.59 1.95
CA GLY A 194 12.59 8.72 1.82
C GLY A 194 12.05 9.81 0.89
N LEU A 195 11.53 9.42 -0.27
CA LEU A 195 10.92 10.33 -1.23
C LEU A 195 9.62 10.96 -0.69
N ALA A 196 8.79 10.20 0.04
CA ALA A 196 7.60 10.73 0.68
C ALA A 196 7.94 11.75 1.78
N VAL A 197 9.01 11.52 2.55
CA VAL A 197 9.52 12.47 3.55
C VAL A 197 10.10 13.73 2.87
N ASP A 198 10.84 13.59 1.76
CA ASP A 198 11.36 14.73 1.00
C ASP A 198 10.22 15.60 0.46
N PHE A 199 9.19 14.97 -0.11
CA PHE A 199 7.97 15.66 -0.55
C PHE A 199 7.33 16.48 0.58
N LEU A 200 7.16 15.87 1.77
CA LEU A 200 6.64 16.58 2.94
C LEU A 200 7.48 17.78 3.35
N ARG A 201 8.80 17.60 3.38
CA ARG A 201 9.74 18.69 3.74
C ARG A 201 9.63 19.86 2.77
N ARG A 202 9.50 19.59 1.47
CA ARG A 202 9.35 20.63 0.44
C ARG A 202 8.07 21.41 0.60
N ILE A 203 6.92 20.71 0.78
CA ILE A 203 5.63 21.37 1.03
C ILE A 203 5.69 22.23 2.30
N SER A 204 6.23 21.71 3.39
CA SER A 204 6.32 22.45 4.66
C SER A 204 7.21 23.70 4.53
N LYS A 205 8.30 23.64 3.78
CA LYS A 205 9.16 24.80 3.51
C LYS A 205 8.47 25.85 2.64
N SER A 206 7.78 25.43 1.58
CA SER A 206 7.02 26.34 0.71
C SER A 206 5.93 27.07 1.49
N ALA A 207 5.19 26.36 2.35
CA ALA A 207 4.18 26.97 3.22
C ALA A 207 4.78 27.97 4.23
N SER A 208 5.98 27.70 4.75
CA SER A 208 6.68 28.60 5.67
C SER A 208 7.16 29.86 4.96
N SER A 209 7.66 29.74 3.72
CA SER A 209 8.12 30.89 2.91
C SER A 209 6.97 31.80 2.52
N ALA A 210 5.82 31.27 2.12
CA ALA A 210 4.63 32.06 1.81
C ALA A 210 4.13 32.87 3.02
N ARG A 211 4.16 32.28 4.22
CA ARG A 211 3.82 32.99 5.46
C ARG A 211 4.79 34.13 5.81
N SER A 212 6.09 34.00 5.45
CA SER A 212 7.11 35.01 5.70
C SER A 212 6.98 36.25 4.79
N ILE A 213 6.31 36.13 3.63
CA ILE A 213 6.12 37.22 2.65
C ILE A 213 4.87 38.04 2.95
N GLY A 214 4.10 37.72 4.01
CA GLY A 214 2.95 38.52 4.44
C GLY A 214 1.69 38.35 3.60
N ASP A 215 1.62 37.29 2.81
CA ASP A 215 0.43 36.91 2.06
C ASP A 215 -0.60 36.31 3.05
N VAL A 216 -1.62 37.08 3.40
CA VAL A 216 -2.56 36.82 4.50
C VAL A 216 -3.45 35.61 4.20
N ASP A 217 -3.56 35.18 2.93
CA ASP A 217 -4.38 34.05 2.48
C ASP A 217 -3.57 32.85 1.96
N GLY A 218 -2.26 33.01 1.82
CA GLY A 218 -1.41 31.99 1.21
C GLY A 218 -0.57 31.20 2.22
N GLY A 219 -0.77 29.91 2.31
CA GLY A 219 0.34 29.06 2.59
C GLY A 219 0.36 28.23 3.86
N SER A 220 -0.73 27.98 4.55
CA SER A 220 -0.80 26.81 5.41
C SER A 220 -1.38 25.63 4.63
N VAL A 221 -0.65 24.48 4.64
CA VAL A 221 -1.23 23.21 4.14
C VAL A 221 -2.57 23.03 4.84
N PRO A 222 -3.70 22.96 4.12
CA PRO A 222 -5.01 22.83 4.75
C PRO A 222 -5.01 21.65 5.73
N LYS A 223 -5.59 21.83 6.92
CA LYS A 223 -5.58 20.79 7.99
C LYS A 223 -6.03 19.41 7.49
N GLN A 224 -6.84 19.39 6.47
CA GLN A 224 -7.34 18.20 5.80
C GLN A 224 -6.24 17.32 5.22
N TYR A 225 -5.17 17.90 4.64
CA TYR A 225 -4.06 17.13 4.04
C TYR A 225 -3.19 16.43 5.08
N TYR A 226 -3.13 16.93 6.32
CA TYR A 226 -2.44 16.23 7.41
C TYR A 226 -3.07 14.87 7.70
N SER A 227 -4.39 14.74 7.59
CA SER A 227 -5.10 13.46 7.75
C SER A 227 -4.67 12.45 6.68
N VAL A 228 -4.57 12.89 5.41
CA VAL A 228 -4.11 12.04 4.30
C VAL A 228 -2.68 11.55 4.51
N LEU A 229 -1.81 12.48 4.88
CA LEU A 229 -0.39 12.19 5.13
C LEU A 229 -0.22 11.25 6.34
N THR A 230 -1.00 11.46 7.39
CA THR A 230 -1.01 10.60 8.58
C THR A 230 -1.45 9.18 8.20
N ALA A 231 -2.51 9.03 7.41
CA ALA A 231 -2.95 7.72 6.92
C ALA A 231 -1.87 7.02 6.10
N LEU A 232 -1.22 7.75 5.19
CA LEU A 232 -0.12 7.24 4.36
C LEU A 232 1.03 6.74 5.24
N PHE A 233 1.49 7.55 6.21
CA PHE A 233 2.62 7.19 7.07
C PHE A 233 2.29 6.04 8.01
N ILE A 234 1.14 6.02 8.65
CA ILE A 234 0.74 4.91 9.53
C ILE A 234 0.68 3.61 8.73
N SER A 235 0.03 3.62 7.56
CA SER A 235 -0.05 2.44 6.71
C SER A 235 1.34 1.97 6.26
N LEU A 236 2.20 2.89 5.84
CA LEU A 236 3.59 2.60 5.45
C LEU A 236 4.38 1.95 6.59
N VAL A 237 4.31 2.51 7.81
CA VAL A 237 4.98 1.96 9.00
C VAL A 237 4.47 0.56 9.31
N CYS A 238 3.16 0.32 9.24
CA CYS A 238 2.58 -1.00 9.47
C CYS A 238 3.10 -2.04 8.46
N ILE A 239 3.17 -1.68 7.17
CA ILE A 239 3.65 -2.59 6.13
C ILE A 239 5.15 -2.86 6.28
N VAL A 240 5.96 -1.84 6.58
CA VAL A 240 7.41 -2.02 6.84
C VAL A 240 7.63 -2.92 8.04
N ALA A 241 6.93 -2.69 9.15
CA ALA A 241 7.04 -3.51 10.36
C ALA A 241 6.66 -4.98 10.09
N ARG A 242 5.58 -5.21 9.31
CA ARG A 242 5.18 -6.54 8.88
C ARG A 242 6.27 -7.23 8.02
N ASN A 243 6.83 -6.52 7.05
CA ASN A 243 7.87 -7.10 6.19
C ASN A 243 9.15 -7.41 6.97
N LEU A 244 9.53 -6.56 7.93
CA LEU A 244 10.64 -6.85 8.85
C LEU A 244 10.37 -8.12 9.67
N PHE A 245 9.16 -8.25 10.22
CA PHE A 245 8.76 -9.48 10.93
C PHE A 245 8.91 -10.71 10.02
N ARG A 246 8.47 -10.65 8.76
CA ARG A 246 8.58 -11.74 7.80
C ARG A 246 10.03 -12.12 7.48
N VAL A 247 10.92 -11.15 7.38
CA VAL A 247 12.36 -11.45 7.20
C VAL A 247 12.90 -12.22 8.40
N VAL A 248 12.61 -11.77 9.61
CA VAL A 248 13.11 -12.43 10.82
C VAL A 248 12.50 -13.83 10.99
N GLU A 249 11.18 -13.96 10.78
CA GLU A 249 10.45 -15.23 10.84
C GLU A 249 11.05 -16.28 9.89
N LEU A 250 11.32 -15.89 8.64
CA LEU A 250 11.90 -16.79 7.65
C LEU A 250 13.41 -17.06 7.90
N ALA A 251 14.12 -16.08 8.44
CA ALA A 251 15.54 -16.26 8.80
C ALA A 251 15.75 -17.23 9.96
N GLU A 252 14.82 -17.29 10.92
CA GLU A 252 14.82 -18.33 11.97
C GLU A 252 14.50 -19.71 11.39
N GLY A 253 13.90 -19.78 10.21
CA GLY A 253 13.52 -21.01 9.52
C GLY A 253 12.19 -21.60 9.97
N TRP A 254 11.76 -22.67 9.31
CA TRP A 254 10.44 -23.29 9.48
C TRP A 254 10.17 -23.92 10.85
N THR A 255 11.19 -24.04 11.69
CA THR A 255 11.11 -24.53 13.08
C THR A 255 11.48 -23.47 14.09
N GLY A 256 11.62 -22.22 13.64
CA GLY A 256 11.94 -21.07 14.46
C GLY A 256 10.89 -20.74 15.52
N HIS A 257 11.30 -20.00 16.55
CA HIS A 257 10.42 -19.61 17.64
C HIS A 257 9.23 -18.77 17.17
N LEU A 258 9.47 -17.83 16.23
CA LEU A 258 8.42 -16.95 15.70
C LEU A 258 7.40 -17.75 14.88
N MET A 259 7.86 -18.71 14.06
CA MET A 259 7.00 -19.55 13.25
C MET A 259 6.10 -20.48 14.08
N LEU A 260 6.56 -20.93 15.25
CA LEU A 260 5.83 -21.87 16.10
C LEU A 260 4.84 -21.20 17.06
N HIS A 261 4.84 -19.87 17.19
CA HIS A 261 3.97 -19.15 18.12
C HIS A 261 2.97 -18.27 17.37
N GLU A 262 1.72 -18.70 17.31
CA GLU A 262 0.63 -18.02 16.60
C GLU A 262 0.47 -16.54 16.97
N ARG A 263 0.69 -16.16 18.24
CA ARG A 263 0.49 -14.80 18.73
C ARG A 263 1.32 -13.75 17.98
N TYR A 264 2.56 -14.09 17.60
CA TYR A 264 3.42 -13.19 16.84
C TYR A 264 2.89 -12.99 15.42
N PHE A 265 2.48 -14.07 14.77
CA PHE A 265 1.86 -14.01 13.46
C PHE A 265 0.57 -13.17 13.48
N VAL A 266 -0.32 -13.41 14.44
CA VAL A 266 -1.57 -12.66 14.59
C VAL A 266 -1.32 -11.16 14.82
N ALA A 267 -0.34 -10.81 15.68
CA ALA A 267 -0.04 -9.43 16.01
C ALA A 267 0.77 -8.70 14.93
N LEU A 268 1.83 -9.33 14.41
CA LEU A 268 2.80 -8.66 13.54
C LEU A 268 2.56 -8.88 12.05
N ASP A 269 1.75 -9.86 11.68
CA ASP A 269 1.29 -10.04 10.30
C ASP A 269 -0.16 -9.57 10.14
N GLY A 270 -1.10 -10.15 10.86
CA GLY A 270 -2.52 -9.88 10.70
C GLY A 270 -2.96 -8.49 11.16
N LEU A 271 -2.67 -8.13 12.44
CA LEU A 271 -3.14 -6.87 13.01
C LEU A 271 -2.51 -5.66 12.31
N LEU A 272 -1.23 -5.72 11.93
CA LEU A 272 -0.58 -4.64 11.19
C LEU A 272 -1.25 -4.41 9.83
N MET A 273 -1.67 -5.48 9.13
CA MET A 273 -2.39 -5.34 7.86
C MET A 273 -3.81 -4.80 8.06
N VAL A 274 -4.51 -5.19 9.12
CA VAL A 274 -5.79 -4.57 9.47
C VAL A 274 -5.59 -3.07 9.68
N LEU A 275 -4.63 -2.66 10.50
CA LEU A 275 -4.34 -1.24 10.76
C LEU A 275 -3.99 -0.49 9.47
N ALA A 276 -3.15 -1.09 8.61
CA ALA A 276 -2.74 -0.48 7.34
C ALA A 276 -3.91 -0.19 6.40
N VAL A 277 -4.95 -1.04 6.40
CA VAL A 277 -6.15 -0.87 5.55
C VAL A 277 -7.21 -0.01 6.26
N TRP A 278 -7.45 -0.24 7.56
CA TRP A 278 -8.50 0.44 8.32
C TRP A 278 -8.24 1.92 8.57
N ILE A 279 -6.96 2.34 8.58
CA ILE A 279 -6.63 3.77 8.72
C ILE A 279 -7.28 4.61 7.60
N PHE A 280 -7.44 4.03 6.40
CA PHE A 280 -8.12 4.66 5.27
C PHE A 280 -9.64 4.72 5.42
N ILE A 281 -10.23 3.85 6.27
CA ILE A 281 -11.65 3.91 6.62
C ILE A 281 -11.88 5.05 7.62
N VAL A 282 -11.00 5.13 8.64
CA VAL A 282 -11.14 6.10 9.73
C VAL A 282 -10.87 7.54 9.27
N LEU A 283 -9.83 7.75 8.49
CA LEU A 283 -9.40 9.09 8.08
C LEU A 283 -9.97 9.51 6.71
N ASP A 284 -10.56 8.59 5.95
CA ASP A 284 -11.11 8.76 4.59
C ASP A 284 -10.35 9.80 3.72
N PRO A 285 -9.05 9.60 3.49
CA PRO A 285 -8.21 10.56 2.76
C PRO A 285 -8.69 10.81 1.34
N ALA A 286 -9.46 9.90 0.79
CA ALA A 286 -9.95 9.97 -0.56
C ALA A 286 -11.08 11.00 -0.74
N ARG A 287 -11.80 11.40 0.33
CA ARG A 287 -12.76 12.51 0.25
C ARG A 287 -12.08 13.83 -0.13
N LEU A 288 -10.93 14.07 0.46
CA LEU A 288 -10.19 15.33 0.30
C LEU A 288 -9.54 15.45 -1.07
N VAL A 289 -9.06 14.34 -1.62
CA VAL A 289 -8.48 14.30 -2.96
C VAL A 289 -9.56 14.49 -4.04
N ASP A 290 -10.77 13.94 -3.84
CA ASP A 290 -11.87 14.11 -4.79
C ASP A 290 -12.46 15.53 -4.79
N GLU A 291 -12.61 16.14 -3.61
CA GLU A 291 -13.17 17.49 -3.47
C GLU A 291 -12.30 18.54 -4.17
N ASN A 292 -10.98 18.33 -4.20
CA ASN A 292 -10.06 19.22 -4.90
C ASN A 292 -9.73 18.79 -6.34
N ARG A 293 -10.14 17.59 -6.76
CA ARG A 293 -9.88 17.11 -8.12
C ARG A 293 -10.57 17.98 -9.17
N ASP A 294 -11.76 18.49 -8.88
CA ASP A 294 -12.53 19.36 -9.77
C ASP A 294 -11.87 20.74 -9.94
N LEU A 295 -11.07 21.18 -8.96
CA LEU A 295 -10.28 22.42 -9.08
C LEU A 295 -9.07 22.25 -10.01
N PHE A 296 -8.53 21.04 -10.16
CA PHE A 296 -7.31 20.76 -10.94
C PHE A 296 -7.56 20.02 -12.26
N THR A 297 -8.78 19.53 -12.52
CA THR A 297 -9.13 18.86 -13.79
C THR A 297 -9.64 19.81 -14.86
N ARG A 298 -9.59 21.12 -14.63
CA ARG A 298 -9.91 22.14 -15.64
C ARG A 298 -8.65 22.89 -16.10
N PRO A 299 -7.77 22.27 -16.92
CA PRO A 299 -6.65 23.00 -17.52
C PRO A 299 -7.15 24.18 -18.37
N ALA A 300 -8.34 24.05 -18.99
CA ALA A 300 -8.97 25.09 -19.78
C ALA A 300 -9.44 26.31 -18.96
N ASP A 301 -9.77 26.15 -17.69
CA ASP A 301 -10.21 27.29 -16.88
C ASP A 301 -9.00 28.02 -16.26
N VAL A 302 -7.90 27.33 -15.97
CA VAL A 302 -6.63 27.95 -15.57
C VAL A 302 -6.01 28.74 -16.75
N GLU A 303 -6.03 28.19 -17.96
CA GLU A 303 -5.63 28.92 -19.18
C GLU A 303 -6.54 30.14 -19.46
N ARG A 304 -7.85 30.00 -19.25
CA ARG A 304 -8.79 31.15 -19.41
C ARG A 304 -8.56 32.23 -18.35
N VAL A 305 -8.26 31.87 -17.10
CA VAL A 305 -7.95 32.85 -16.04
C VAL A 305 -6.63 33.54 -16.33
N ILE A 306 -5.61 32.81 -16.78
CA ILE A 306 -4.32 33.40 -17.17
C ILE A 306 -4.48 34.28 -18.40
N HIS A 307 -5.24 33.83 -19.41
CA HIS A 307 -5.47 34.62 -20.63
C HIS A 307 -6.37 35.85 -20.38
N LYS A 308 -7.31 35.73 -19.44
CA LYS A 308 -8.14 36.87 -19.02
C LYS A 308 -7.36 37.88 -18.21
N GLY A 309 -6.48 37.41 -17.30
CA GLY A 309 -5.56 38.26 -16.55
C GLY A 309 -4.53 38.98 -17.44
N SER A 310 -4.02 38.31 -18.48
CA SER A 310 -3.11 38.94 -19.45
C SER A 310 -3.80 39.98 -20.31
N LEU A 311 -5.04 39.76 -20.72
CA LEU A 311 -5.84 40.74 -21.46
C LEU A 311 -6.22 41.97 -20.60
N GLU A 312 -6.55 41.79 -19.32
CA GLU A 312 -6.83 42.89 -18.40
C GLU A 312 -5.59 43.74 -18.10
N VAL A 313 -4.40 43.11 -18.05
CA VAL A 313 -3.13 43.84 -17.91
C VAL A 313 -2.79 44.61 -19.20
N GLU A 314 -3.03 44.04 -20.38
CA GLU A 314 -2.78 44.68 -21.69
C GLU A 314 -3.77 45.83 -21.96
N GLU A 315 -5.04 45.70 -21.57
CA GLU A 315 -6.02 46.79 -21.58
C GLU A 315 -5.66 47.92 -20.60
N ALA A 316 -5.14 47.60 -19.42
CA ALA A 316 -4.70 48.59 -18.43
C ALA A 316 -3.46 49.36 -18.93
N GLU A 317 -2.51 48.70 -19.60
CA GLU A 317 -1.36 49.37 -20.22
C GLU A 317 -1.75 50.25 -21.41
N HIS A 318 -2.68 49.81 -22.26
CA HIS A 318 -3.18 50.61 -23.38
C HIS A 318 -4.11 51.75 -22.94
N GLY A 319 -4.95 51.51 -21.92
CA GLY A 319 -5.80 52.56 -21.32
C GLY A 319 -4.98 53.66 -20.65
N GLY A 320 -3.83 53.30 -20.05
CA GLY A 320 -2.89 54.28 -19.42
C GLY A 320 -2.17 55.18 -20.46
N ARG A 321 -1.83 54.67 -21.62
CA ARG A 321 -1.22 55.44 -22.70
C ARG A 321 -2.17 56.44 -23.39
N GLY A 322 -3.45 56.10 -23.48
CA GLY A 322 -4.47 56.96 -24.07
C GLY A 322 -4.79 58.18 -23.21
N SER A 323 -4.67 58.10 -21.88
CA SER A 323 -4.96 59.19 -20.95
C SER A 323 -3.82 60.24 -20.88
N TYR A 324 -2.58 59.88 -21.13
CA TYR A 324 -1.45 60.83 -21.14
C TYR A 324 -1.36 61.64 -22.44
N GLY A 325 -1.70 61.03 -23.59
CA GLY A 325 -1.72 61.71 -24.89
C GLY A 325 -2.82 62.76 -25.03
N ALA A 326 -3.98 62.57 -24.39
CA ALA A 326 -5.10 63.49 -24.46
C ALA A 326 -4.91 64.75 -23.59
N LYS A 327 -4.12 64.70 -22.53
CA LYS A 327 -3.78 65.89 -21.71
C LYS A 327 -2.73 66.79 -22.31
N GLU A 328 -1.81 66.29 -23.10
CA GLU A 328 -0.81 67.15 -23.78
C GLU A 328 -1.38 67.88 -24.98
N TYR A 329 -2.36 67.30 -25.70
CA TYR A 329 -3.00 67.97 -26.86
C TYR A 329 -3.98 69.09 -26.48
N SER A 330 -4.55 69.04 -25.27
CA SER A 330 -5.46 70.12 -24.76
C SER A 330 -4.69 71.33 -24.21
N ALA A 331 -3.45 71.16 -23.76
CA ALA A 331 -2.62 72.25 -23.22
C ALA A 331 -1.95 73.11 -24.33
N SER A 332 -1.83 72.62 -25.54
CA SER A 332 -1.22 73.35 -26.67
C SER A 332 -2.19 74.24 -27.45
N GLN A 333 -3.52 74.10 -27.29
CA GLN A 333 -4.54 74.95 -27.95
C GLN A 333 -4.99 76.14 -27.18
N GLN A 334 -4.54 76.38 -25.94
CA GLN A 334 -4.88 77.58 -25.14
C GLN A 334 -3.75 78.62 -25.10
N ALA A 335 -2.71 78.49 -25.93
CA ALA A 335 -1.62 79.44 -25.99
C ALA A 335 -1.45 80.08 -27.41
N TYR A 336 -2.58 80.43 -28.13
CA TYR A 336 -2.58 81.34 -29.24
C TYR A 336 -3.82 82.19 -29.23
#